data_e959aa183a55ef6656827d4c9c09de34
#
_entry.id   e959aa183a55ef6656827d4c9c09de34
#
_cell.length_a   1.000
_cell.length_b   1.000
_cell.length_c   1.000
_cell.angle_alpha   90.00
_cell.angle_beta   90.00
_cell.angle_gamma   90.00
#
_symmetry.space_group_name_H-M   'P 1'
#
loop_
_entity.id
_entity.type
_entity.pdbx_description
1 polymer ?
#
loop_
_entity_poly.entity_id
_entity_poly.type
_entity_poly.pdbx_seq_one_letter_code
_entity_poly.pdbx_strand_id
1 'polypeptide(L)'
;MHKSALVTAFLSGVLLVTHSASVVAAPETSAESNIGFAIYTKSLSPGTLNARWMYSTKYKGPGIATGGPKTGFAGRYHVRYFYDSGEFSDEYDLLIEKADDVYKMSWIVKGKVEATGVGMEVESGLAIGWRRVAD
;
A
#
# COMPACT_ATOMS: atom_id res chain seq x y z
N MET A 1 -59.90 -25.31 8.37
CA MET A 1 -59.44 -25.14 8.41
C MET A 1 -58.33 -24.65 8.62
N HIS A 2 -58.29 -24.69 8.76
CA HIS A 2 -57.38 -24.30 9.09
C HIS A 2 -56.28 -24.31 8.94
N LYS A 3 -56.04 -24.51 8.94
CA LYS A 3 -55.14 -24.62 8.86
C LYS A 3 -54.16 -24.32 8.56
N SER A 4 -54.30 -24.10 8.59
CA SER A 4 -53.33 -23.83 8.42
C SER A 4 -52.43 -23.31 8.49
N ALA A 5 -52.53 -23.27 8.74
CA ALA A 5 -51.67 -22.88 8.93
C ALA A 5 -50.62 -22.89 9.01
N LEU A 6 -50.67 -23.15 9.04
CA LEU A 6 -49.74 -23.28 9.17
C LEU A 6 -48.72 -23.18 8.76
N VAL A 7 -48.93 -23.17 8.62
CA VAL A 7 -47.97 -23.16 8.35
C VAL A 7 -47.03 -22.60 8.17
N THR A 8 -47.53 -22.46 8.13
CA THR A 8 -46.68 -22.01 7.99
C THR A 8 -45.57 -21.54 8.13
N ALA A 9 -45.76 -21.74 8.45
CA ALA A 9 -44.79 -21.45 8.72
C ALA A 9 -43.66 -21.41 8.60
N PHE A 10 -43.91 -21.68 8.53
CA PHE A 10 -42.87 -21.77 8.62
C PHE A 10 -41.92 -21.37 8.17
N LEU A 11 -42.24 -21.20 7.89
CA LEU A 11 -41.39 -20.96 7.61
C LEU A 11 -40.52 -20.44 7.56
N SER A 12 -40.95 -20.45 7.94
CA SER A 12 -40.20 -20.03 8.09
C SER A 12 -39.19 -19.87 8.17
N GLY A 13 -39.41 -20.18 8.32
CA GLY A 13 -38.51 -20.16 8.62
C GLY A 13 -37.66 -20.11 8.16
N VAL A 14 -37.95 -20.16 8.05
CA VAL A 14 -37.05 -20.22 7.80
C VAL A 14 -36.26 -19.65 7.47
N LEU A 15 -36.72 -19.42 7.42
CA LEU A 15 -36.04 -18.93 7.35
C LEU A 15 -35.14 -18.49 7.45
N LEU A 16 -35.27 -18.51 7.78
CA LEU A 16 -34.51 -18.20 8.23
C LEU A 16 -33.49 -18.16 7.92
N VAL A 17 -33.73 -18.50 7.91
CA VAL A 17 -32.80 -18.65 7.87
C VAL A 17 -31.99 -18.21 7.35
N THR A 18 -32.37 -18.03 7.08
CA THR A 18 -31.67 -17.75 6.73
C THR A 18 -30.85 -17.01 6.60
N HIS A 19 -30.94 -16.93 6.85
CA HIS A 19 -30.25 -16.32 7.00
C HIS A 19 -29.19 -16.00 6.98
N SER A 20 -29.19 -16.22 7.17
CA SER A 20 -28.32 -16.19 7.35
C SER A 20 -27.38 -15.99 6.74
N ALA A 21 -27.52 -16.28 6.32
CA ALA A 21 -26.65 -16.32 5.84
C ALA A 21 -26.05 -15.63 5.24
N SER A 22 -26.25 -15.23 5.00
CA SER A 22 -25.71 -14.73 4.52
C SER A 22 -24.93 -14.00 4.60
N VAL A 23 -25.02 -13.91 4.88
CA VAL A 23 -24.37 -13.32 5.11
C VAL A 23 -23.28 -13.16 5.08
N VAL A 24 -23.16 -13.38 5.18
CA VAL A 24 -22.26 -13.43 5.28
C VAL A 24 -21.34 -13.16 4.74
N ALA A 25 -21.22 -13.12 4.35
CA ALA A 25 -20.35 -12.99 3.91
C ALA A 25 -19.81 -12.26 3.35
N ALA A 26 -19.72 -11.75 3.13
CA ALA A 26 -19.24 -11.12 2.65
C ALA A 26 -18.37 -10.56 2.72
N PRO A 27 -18.10 -10.25 2.54
CA PRO A 27 -17.40 -9.76 2.35
C PRO A 27 -16.37 -9.19 2.26
N GLU A 28 -16.01 -9.03 2.35
CA GLU A 28 -15.09 -8.68 2.38
C GLU A 28 -14.43 -8.15 1.57
N THR A 29 -14.75 -7.60 1.24
CA THR A 29 -14.30 -7.03 0.40
C THR A 29 -13.58 -6.11 0.58
N SER A 30 -13.16 -5.90 0.77
CA SER A 30 -12.33 -5.50 0.76
C SER A 30 -11.82 -4.26 0.86
N ALA A 31 -11.85 -3.72 1.89
CA ALA A 31 -11.14 -2.52 2.13
C ALA A 31 -9.65 -2.78 1.97
N GLU A 32 -8.99 -1.87 1.33
CA GLU A 32 -7.54 -1.96 1.20
C GLU A 32 -6.91 -1.65 2.53
N SER A 33 -5.92 -2.44 2.90
CA SER A 33 -5.09 -2.11 4.06
C SER A 33 -4.18 -0.95 3.70
N ASN A 34 -4.08 0.03 4.58
CA ASN A 34 -3.19 1.18 4.37
C ASN A 34 -1.78 0.80 4.82
N ILE A 35 -1.21 -0.17 4.12
CA ILE A 35 0.12 -0.68 4.41
C ILE A 35 0.82 -0.87 3.10
N GLY A 36 2.03 -0.34 3.01
CA GLY A 36 2.87 -0.53 1.83
C GLY A 36 4.26 -0.98 2.22
N PHE A 37 4.96 -1.49 1.25
CA PHE A 37 6.33 -1.93 1.43
C PHE A 37 7.09 -1.57 0.17
N ALA A 38 8.37 -1.26 0.31
CA ALA A 38 9.20 -0.93 -0.84
C ALA A 38 10.64 -1.29 -0.55
N ILE A 39 11.36 -1.62 -1.62
CA ILE A 39 12.81 -1.84 -1.56
C ILE A 39 13.44 -0.91 -2.59
N TYR A 40 14.45 -0.18 -2.16
CA TYR A 40 15.21 0.72 -3.03
C TYR A 40 16.62 0.20 -3.14
N THR A 41 17.13 0.12 -4.37
CA THR A 41 18.50 -0.33 -4.61
C THR A 41 19.21 0.72 -5.44
N LYS A 42 20.53 0.78 -5.28
CA LYS A 42 21.34 1.72 -6.07
C LYS A 42 21.34 1.32 -7.53
N SER A 43 21.08 2.28 -8.40
CA SER A 43 21.27 2.14 -9.82
C SER A 43 22.74 2.33 -10.17
N LEU A 44 23.12 1.91 -11.36
CA LEU A 44 24.46 2.25 -11.88
C LEU A 44 24.60 3.74 -12.16
N SER A 45 23.49 4.45 -12.38
CA SER A 45 23.52 5.90 -12.56
C SER A 45 23.62 6.56 -11.19
N PRO A 46 24.65 7.39 -10.96
CA PRO A 46 24.78 8.05 -9.66
C PRO A 46 23.54 8.89 -9.32
N GLY A 47 23.14 8.88 -8.04
CA GLY A 47 21.99 9.64 -7.59
C GLY A 47 20.66 9.04 -7.93
N THR A 48 20.65 7.81 -8.46
CA THR A 48 19.45 7.16 -8.92
C THR A 48 19.22 5.88 -8.12
N LEU A 49 17.98 5.66 -7.70
CA LEU A 49 17.58 4.41 -7.03
C LEU A 49 16.52 3.74 -7.87
N ASN A 50 16.62 2.42 -7.96
CA ASN A 50 15.53 1.60 -8.49
C ASN A 50 14.65 1.16 -7.34
N ALA A 51 13.35 1.11 -7.57
CA ALA A 51 12.39 0.75 -6.53
C ALA A 51 11.52 -0.40 -6.97
N ARG A 52 11.14 -1.20 -6.00
CA ARG A 52 10.02 -2.12 -6.11
C ARG A 52 9.09 -1.81 -4.97
N TRP A 53 7.83 -1.61 -5.27
CA TRP A 53 6.86 -1.19 -4.26
C TRP A 53 5.61 -2.05 -4.32
N MET A 54 4.91 -2.08 -3.22
CA MET A 54 3.58 -2.66 -3.15
C MET A 54 2.74 -1.86 -2.18
N TYR A 55 1.44 -1.90 -2.36
CA TYR A 55 0.48 -1.26 -1.48
C TYR A 55 -0.70 -2.20 -1.28
N SER A 56 -1.02 -2.47 0.00
CA SER A 56 -2.05 -3.44 0.32
C SER A 56 -1.67 -4.78 -0.32
N THR A 57 -2.64 -5.59 -0.68
CA THR A 57 -2.40 -6.82 -1.41
C THR A 57 -2.75 -6.66 -2.90
N LYS A 58 -2.97 -5.42 -3.34
CA LYS A 58 -3.55 -5.18 -4.65
C LYS A 58 -2.60 -4.55 -5.66
N TYR A 59 -1.75 -3.63 -5.22
CA TYR A 59 -0.99 -2.80 -6.16
C TYR A 59 0.49 -3.03 -5.99
N LYS A 60 1.22 -3.10 -7.09
CA LYS A 60 2.67 -3.27 -7.04
C LYS A 60 3.28 -2.88 -8.37
N GLY A 61 4.58 -2.64 -8.34
CA GLY A 61 5.30 -2.33 -9.55
C GLY A 61 6.68 -1.79 -9.27
N PRO A 62 7.36 -1.32 -10.32
CA PRO A 62 8.68 -0.71 -10.20
C PRO A 62 8.57 0.78 -9.99
N GLY A 63 9.69 1.39 -9.66
CA GLY A 63 9.82 2.83 -9.58
C GLY A 63 11.23 3.26 -9.81
N ILE A 64 11.42 4.55 -10.01
CA ILE A 64 12.75 5.12 -10.19
C ILE A 64 12.80 6.48 -9.48
N ALA A 65 13.82 6.65 -8.66
CA ALA A 65 14.06 7.88 -7.93
C ALA A 65 15.36 8.49 -8.42
N THR A 66 15.32 9.76 -8.79
CA THR A 66 16.46 10.45 -9.37
C THR A 66 16.77 11.73 -8.61
N GLY A 67 17.96 12.27 -8.83
CA GLY A 67 18.35 13.55 -8.26
C GLY A 67 18.91 13.48 -6.85
N GLY A 68 19.19 12.29 -6.36
CA GLY A 68 19.72 12.12 -5.02
C GLY A 68 21.23 12.20 -4.95
N PRO A 69 21.79 11.89 -3.79
CA PRO A 69 23.25 11.94 -3.60
C PRO A 69 23.92 10.75 -4.27
N LYS A 70 25.20 10.90 -4.53
CA LYS A 70 25.99 9.83 -5.15
C LYS A 70 26.18 8.65 -4.23
N THR A 71 26.25 8.90 -2.92
CA THR A 71 26.50 7.87 -1.93
C THR A 71 25.43 7.92 -0.86
N GLY A 72 25.19 6.75 -0.23
CA GLY A 72 24.17 6.66 0.80
C GLY A 72 22.77 6.73 0.22
N PHE A 73 21.78 6.68 1.09
CA PHE A 73 20.38 6.74 0.68
C PHE A 73 19.73 8.06 1.09
N ALA A 74 20.22 8.70 2.16
CA ALA A 74 19.58 9.90 2.67
C ALA A 74 19.76 11.05 1.69
N GLY A 75 18.66 11.75 1.42
CA GLY A 75 18.66 12.86 0.49
C GLY A 75 17.27 13.10 -0.06
N ARG A 76 17.22 14.02 -1.02
CA ARG A 76 15.95 14.36 -1.67
C ARG A 76 15.99 13.86 -3.10
N TYR A 77 14.92 13.23 -3.52
CA TYR A 77 14.78 12.62 -4.84
C TYR A 77 13.48 13.07 -5.46
N HIS A 78 13.38 12.95 -6.78
CA HIS A 78 12.11 12.92 -7.46
C HIS A 78 11.84 11.46 -7.85
N VAL A 79 10.70 10.90 -7.44
CA VAL A 79 10.42 9.48 -7.65
C VAL A 79 9.16 9.32 -8.48
N ARG A 80 9.21 8.39 -9.44
CA ARG A 80 8.07 8.03 -10.28
C ARG A 80 7.82 6.54 -10.13
N TYR A 81 6.54 6.20 -9.91
CA TYR A 81 6.14 4.81 -9.71
C TYR A 81 5.25 4.36 -10.85
N PHE A 82 5.38 3.10 -11.18
CA PHE A 82 4.62 2.47 -12.27
C PHE A 82 4.02 1.17 -11.76
N TYR A 83 2.95 0.73 -12.37
CA TYR A 83 2.41 -0.60 -12.12
C TYR A 83 3.22 -1.64 -12.90
N ASP A 84 3.05 -2.91 -12.57
CA ASP A 84 3.76 -3.98 -13.29
C ASP A 84 3.39 -4.01 -14.78
N SER A 85 2.24 -3.47 -15.14
CA SER A 85 1.83 -3.34 -16.54
C SER A 85 2.68 -2.32 -17.31
N GLY A 86 3.42 -1.48 -16.59
CA GLY A 86 4.15 -0.37 -17.18
C GLY A 86 3.39 0.94 -17.16
N GLU A 87 2.13 0.91 -16.76
CA GLU A 87 1.32 2.12 -16.64
C GLU A 87 1.85 3.00 -15.51
N PHE A 88 1.83 4.30 -15.74
CA PHE A 88 2.23 5.28 -14.73
C PHE A 88 1.24 5.26 -13.57
N SER A 89 1.74 5.25 -12.35
CA SER A 89 0.93 5.31 -11.16
C SER A 89 0.90 6.74 -10.57
N ASP A 90 2.05 7.18 -10.07
CA ASP A 90 2.12 8.51 -9.45
C ASP A 90 3.58 8.90 -9.26
N GLU A 91 3.78 10.14 -8.82
CA GLU A 91 5.13 10.66 -8.62
C GLU A 91 5.13 11.63 -7.43
N TYR A 92 6.29 11.78 -6.83
CA TYR A 92 6.46 12.56 -5.61
C TYR A 92 7.86 13.15 -5.53
N ASP A 93 8.00 14.16 -4.68
CA ASP A 93 9.30 14.46 -4.08
C ASP A 93 9.47 13.50 -2.90
N LEU A 94 10.58 12.81 -2.86
CA LEU A 94 10.86 11.82 -1.82
C LEU A 94 12.00 12.33 -0.96
N LEU A 95 11.73 12.50 0.32
CA LEU A 95 12.75 12.89 1.27
C LEU A 95 13.10 11.67 2.13
N ILE A 96 14.37 11.29 2.09
CA ILE A 96 14.89 10.18 2.89
C ILE A 96 15.83 10.79 3.93
N GLU A 97 15.50 10.61 5.20
CA GLU A 97 16.29 11.13 6.31
C GLU A 97 16.83 9.97 7.13
N LYS A 98 18.09 10.07 7.52
CA LYS A 98 18.71 9.04 8.35
C LYS A 98 18.78 9.53 9.79
N ALA A 99 18.37 8.67 10.73
CA ALA A 99 18.47 8.92 12.15
C ALA A 99 19.13 7.67 12.76
N ASP A 100 20.41 7.80 13.10
CA ASP A 100 21.23 6.67 13.55
C ASP A 100 21.27 5.61 12.44
N ASP A 101 20.74 4.41 12.68
CA ASP A 101 20.76 3.35 11.69
C ASP A 101 19.37 3.07 11.11
N VAL A 102 18.43 3.99 11.33
CA VAL A 102 17.08 3.86 10.74
C VAL A 102 16.84 5.04 9.80
N TYR A 103 15.85 4.90 8.95
CA TYR A 103 15.51 5.90 7.95
C TYR A 103 14.05 6.28 8.08
N LYS A 104 13.77 7.56 7.85
CA LYS A 104 12.42 8.08 7.77
C LYS A 104 12.19 8.59 6.36
N MET A 105 11.03 8.26 5.78
CA MET A 105 10.70 8.65 4.43
C MET A 105 9.47 9.53 4.44
N SER A 106 9.48 10.53 3.56
CA SER A 106 8.30 11.36 3.32
C SER A 106 8.10 11.50 1.82
N TRP A 107 6.89 11.21 1.37
CA TRP A 107 6.49 11.40 -0.03
C TRP A 107 5.65 12.66 -0.08
N ILE A 108 6.08 13.62 -0.88
CA ILE A 108 5.57 14.99 -0.81
C ILE A 108 5.04 15.41 -2.17
N VAL A 109 3.85 16.03 -2.18
CA VAL A 109 3.27 16.63 -3.37
C VAL A 109 2.92 18.07 -3.02
N LYS A 110 3.52 19.02 -3.73
CA LYS A 110 3.24 20.44 -3.53
C LYS A 110 3.39 20.85 -2.06
N GLY A 111 4.47 20.34 -1.43
CA GLY A 111 4.77 20.69 -0.05
C GLY A 111 3.98 19.92 1.00
N LYS A 112 3.06 19.05 0.60
CA LYS A 112 2.23 18.29 1.54
C LYS A 112 2.69 16.83 1.57
N VAL A 113 2.86 16.29 2.78
CA VAL A 113 3.24 14.88 2.94
C VAL A 113 2.02 14.01 2.67
N GLU A 114 2.11 13.18 1.63
CA GLU A 114 1.03 12.30 1.22
C GLU A 114 1.20 10.88 1.75
N ALA A 115 2.44 10.50 2.06
CA ALA A 115 2.75 9.19 2.61
C ALA A 115 4.00 9.31 3.48
N THR A 116 4.13 8.41 4.43
CA THR A 116 5.26 8.39 5.34
C THR A 116 5.71 6.95 5.56
N GLY A 117 6.98 6.77 5.86
CA GLY A 117 7.52 5.44 6.07
C GLY A 117 8.77 5.43 6.92
N VAL A 118 9.15 4.24 7.32
CA VAL A 118 10.38 4.00 8.07
C VAL A 118 11.08 2.79 7.46
N GLY A 119 12.37 2.72 7.62
CA GLY A 119 13.10 1.62 7.03
C GLY A 119 14.49 1.44 7.57
N MET A 120 15.15 0.43 7.04
CA MET A 120 16.50 0.09 7.44
C MET A 120 17.28 -0.42 6.23
N GLU A 121 18.59 -0.27 6.28
CA GLU A 121 19.43 -0.85 5.24
C GLU A 121 19.46 -2.36 5.40
N VAL A 122 19.38 -3.03 4.26
CA VAL A 122 19.57 -4.46 4.17
C VAL A 122 20.75 -4.68 3.23
N GLU A 123 21.15 -5.93 3.06
CA GLU A 123 22.37 -6.21 2.32
C GLU A 123 22.38 -5.58 0.93
N SER A 124 21.25 -5.61 0.23
CA SER A 124 21.17 -5.16 -1.15
C SER A 124 20.44 -3.83 -1.33
N GLY A 125 20.09 -3.13 -0.25
CA GLY A 125 19.36 -1.88 -0.43
C GLY A 125 18.73 -1.36 0.83
N LEU A 126 17.61 -0.68 0.65
CA LEU A 126 16.87 -0.03 1.74
C LEU A 126 15.46 -0.60 1.75
N ALA A 127 15.08 -1.24 2.85
CA ALA A 127 13.75 -1.85 2.98
C ALA A 127 12.87 -0.91 3.79
N ILE A 128 11.67 -0.62 3.27
CA ILE A 128 10.81 0.44 3.79
C ILE A 128 9.40 -0.10 4.02
N GLY A 129 8.82 0.19 5.19
CA GLY A 129 7.40 0.06 5.40
C GLY A 129 6.78 1.45 5.33
N TRP A 130 5.63 1.58 4.68
CA TRP A 130 5.04 2.91 4.48
C TRP A 130 3.52 2.85 4.52
N ARG A 131 2.91 4.01 4.67
CA ARG A 131 1.45 4.16 4.65
C ARG A 131 1.09 5.53 4.10
N ARG A 132 -0.13 5.64 3.60
CA ARG A 132 -0.66 6.94 3.20
C ARG A 132 -1.05 7.73 4.43
N VAL A 133 -0.90 9.04 4.34
CA VAL A 133 -1.32 9.95 5.40
C VAL A 133 -2.77 10.32 5.12
N ALA A 134 -3.63 10.16 6.11
CA ALA A 134 -5.03 10.53 5.97
C ALA A 134 -5.17 12.05 6.01
N ASP A 135 -6.14 12.58 5.28
CA ASP A 135 -6.45 14.01 5.26
C ASP A 135 -7.23 14.43 6.51
#